data_3a40b30fca8505a73e13f9cb50c5e6aa
#
_entry.id   3a40b30fca8505a73e13f9cb50c5e6aa
#
_cell.length_a   1.000
_cell.length_b   1.000
_cell.length_c   1.000
_cell.angle_alpha   90.00
_cell.angle_beta   90.00
_cell.angle_gamma   90.00
#
_symmetry.space_group_name_H-M   'P 1'
#
loop_
_entity.id
_entity.type
_entity.pdbx_description
1 polymer ?
#
loop_
_entity_poly.entity_id
_entity_poly.type
_entity_poly.pdbx_seq_one_letter_code
_entity_poly.pdbx_strand_id
1 'polypeptide(L)'
;MTTGIRWNNTLSRGDITVTHNGLSLDEGLVTQVLICLFTDARADDDDVIPDGSGDPRGWPGDTYSDFSWGSRLWLLEREKLTEDVRLRVEDYARLSMQPLLRAGYARNATVTARIIVPDRIAFQVVLTRPDKTTLTIEITR
;
A
#
# COMPACT_ATOMS: atom_id res chain seq x y z
N MET A 1 -15.47 -20.74 2.98
CA MET A 1 -15.24 -19.76 1.91
C MET A 1 -14.46 -18.59 2.47
N THR A 2 -13.36 -18.25 1.84
CA THR A 2 -12.46 -17.17 2.30
C THR A 2 -12.30 -16.15 1.19
N THR A 3 -12.29 -14.87 1.55
CA THR A 3 -12.20 -13.76 0.61
C THR A 3 -10.85 -13.07 0.76
N GLY A 4 -10.18 -12.85 -0.36
CA GLY A 4 -8.94 -12.09 -0.43
C GLY A 4 -9.04 -10.97 -1.44
N ILE A 5 -8.00 -10.14 -1.50
CA ILE A 5 -7.87 -9.05 -2.46
C ILE A 5 -6.59 -9.25 -3.25
N ARG A 6 -6.67 -9.03 -4.56
CA ARG A 6 -5.52 -8.98 -5.45
C ARG A 6 -5.61 -7.73 -6.34
N TRP A 7 -4.48 -7.26 -6.81
CA TRP A 7 -4.44 -6.10 -7.69
C TRP A 7 -4.58 -6.52 -9.15
N ASN A 8 -5.48 -5.83 -9.87
CA ASN A 8 -5.68 -6.02 -11.30
C ASN A 8 -4.99 -4.88 -12.06
N ASN A 9 -3.85 -5.18 -12.69
CA ASN A 9 -3.07 -4.17 -13.41
C ASN A 9 -3.77 -3.64 -14.67
N THR A 10 -4.65 -4.43 -15.26
CA THR A 10 -5.42 -4.00 -16.44
C THR A 10 -6.45 -2.94 -16.07
N LEU A 11 -7.14 -3.12 -14.96
CA LEU A 11 -8.19 -2.22 -14.49
C LEU A 11 -7.70 -1.21 -13.47
N SER A 12 -6.44 -1.31 -13.03
CA SER A 12 -5.82 -0.45 -11.99
C SER A 12 -6.66 -0.36 -10.72
N ARG A 13 -7.12 -1.52 -10.25
CA ARG A 13 -7.95 -1.60 -9.05
C ARG A 13 -7.76 -2.94 -8.33
N GLY A 14 -8.18 -2.99 -7.08
CA GLY A 14 -8.27 -4.24 -6.34
C GLY A 14 -9.46 -5.07 -6.80
N ASP A 15 -9.25 -6.36 -6.95
CA ASP A 15 -10.28 -7.35 -7.24
C ASP A 15 -10.43 -8.32 -6.08
N ILE A 16 -11.67 -8.76 -5.84
CA ILE A 16 -11.96 -9.74 -4.80
C ILE A 16 -11.70 -11.15 -5.34
N THR A 17 -10.95 -11.92 -4.55
CA THR A 17 -10.73 -13.35 -4.81
C THR A 17 -11.47 -14.16 -3.75
N VAL A 18 -12.28 -15.10 -4.19
CA VAL A 18 -13.03 -15.99 -3.28
C VAL A 18 -12.52 -17.42 -3.46
N THR A 19 -12.14 -18.06 -2.35
CA THR A 19 -11.67 -19.43 -2.35
C THR A 19 -12.47 -20.28 -1.39
N HIS A 20 -12.59 -21.59 -1.68
CA HIS A 20 -13.32 -22.51 -0.83
C HIS A 20 -12.47 -23.12 0.29
N ASN A 21 -11.17 -23.18 0.09
CA ASN A 21 -10.22 -23.86 0.98
C ASN A 21 -9.35 -22.89 1.80
N GLY A 22 -9.77 -21.63 1.91
CA GLY A 22 -8.97 -20.59 2.56
C GLY A 22 -7.92 -19.99 1.62
N LEU A 23 -7.30 -18.91 2.06
CA LEU A 23 -6.23 -18.26 1.31
C LEU A 23 -4.90 -18.97 1.58
N SER A 24 -4.04 -19.08 0.56
CA SER A 24 -2.64 -19.44 0.77
C SER A 24 -1.95 -18.36 1.62
N LEU A 25 -0.79 -18.65 2.17
CA LEU A 25 -0.01 -17.64 2.91
C LEU A 25 0.33 -16.44 2.02
N ASP A 26 0.66 -16.70 0.75
CA ASP A 26 0.98 -15.64 -0.20
C ASP A 26 -0.23 -14.77 -0.53
N GLU A 27 -1.40 -15.39 -0.78
CA GLU A 27 -2.63 -14.65 -1.03
C GLU A 27 -3.04 -13.79 0.17
N GLY A 28 -2.91 -14.33 1.38
CA GLY A 28 -3.17 -13.60 2.61
C GLY A 28 -2.21 -12.42 2.78
N LEU A 29 -0.93 -12.60 2.49
CA LEU A 29 0.06 -11.54 2.58
C LEU A 29 -0.17 -10.46 1.51
N VAL A 30 -0.50 -10.83 0.28
CA VAL A 30 -0.89 -9.88 -0.78
C VAL A 30 -2.09 -9.05 -0.34
N THR A 31 -3.10 -9.67 0.24
CA THR A 31 -4.28 -8.98 0.76
C THR A 31 -3.88 -7.94 1.81
N GLN A 32 -3.02 -8.30 2.75
CA GLN A 32 -2.54 -7.39 3.78
C GLN A 32 -1.77 -6.20 3.20
N VAL A 33 -0.92 -6.45 2.21
CA VAL A 33 -0.16 -5.39 1.53
C VAL A 33 -1.11 -4.41 0.84
N LEU A 34 -2.12 -4.90 0.13
CA LEU A 34 -3.08 -4.03 -0.54
C LEU A 34 -3.90 -3.20 0.45
N ILE A 35 -4.28 -3.78 1.57
CA ILE A 35 -4.96 -3.03 2.64
C ILE A 35 -4.05 -1.93 3.18
N CYS A 36 -2.78 -2.21 3.43
CA CYS A 36 -1.83 -1.20 3.91
C CYS A 36 -1.62 -0.07 2.89
N LEU A 37 -1.53 -0.40 1.60
CA LEU A 37 -1.27 0.59 0.56
C LEU A 37 -2.48 1.47 0.25
N PHE A 38 -3.68 0.90 0.21
CA PHE A 38 -4.87 1.57 -0.31
C PHE A 38 -5.89 1.97 0.75
N THR A 39 -5.59 1.77 2.02
CA THR A 39 -6.34 2.41 3.11
C THR A 39 -5.74 3.80 3.32
N ASP A 40 -6.59 4.82 3.40
CA ASP A 40 -6.13 6.20 3.59
C ASP A 40 -5.65 6.40 5.04
N ALA A 41 -4.36 6.61 5.21
CA ALA A 41 -3.80 6.97 6.51
C ALA A 41 -4.08 8.44 6.81
N ARG A 42 -4.13 8.79 8.10
CA ARG A 42 -4.29 10.17 8.52
C ARG A 42 -3.10 11.01 8.06
N ALA A 43 -3.39 12.17 7.48
CA ALA A 43 -2.37 13.14 7.11
C ALA A 43 -1.66 13.71 8.35
N ASP A 44 -0.38 14.03 8.19
CA ASP A 44 0.36 14.77 9.21
C ASP A 44 -0.09 16.24 9.22
N ASP A 45 0.20 16.96 10.30
CA ASP A 45 -0.24 18.36 10.46
C ASP A 45 0.34 19.29 9.38
N ASP A 46 1.49 18.97 8.84
CA ASP A 46 2.16 19.74 7.79
C ASP A 46 1.85 19.25 6.36
N ASP A 47 1.05 18.21 6.22
CA ASP A 47 0.63 17.72 4.91
C ASP A 47 -0.43 18.64 4.29
N VAL A 48 -0.34 18.80 2.96
CA VAL A 48 -1.34 19.56 2.18
C VAL A 48 -2.40 18.60 1.68
N ILE A 49 -3.67 18.87 2.01
CA ILE A 49 -4.80 18.04 1.59
C ILE A 49 -5.15 18.35 0.13
N PRO A 50 -5.11 17.35 -0.79
CA PRO A 50 -5.21 17.61 -2.23
C PRO A 50 -6.56 18.16 -2.70
N ASP A 51 -7.65 17.80 -2.02
CA ASP A 51 -9.01 18.19 -2.42
C ASP A 51 -9.47 19.51 -1.79
N GLY A 52 -8.63 20.15 -0.98
CA GLY A 52 -8.96 21.41 -0.32
C GLY A 52 -9.99 21.31 0.79
N SER A 53 -10.43 20.10 1.16
CA SER A 53 -11.45 19.90 2.19
C SER A 53 -10.94 20.16 3.62
N GLY A 54 -9.62 20.08 3.80
CA GLY A 54 -9.03 20.12 5.14
C GLY A 54 -9.24 18.85 5.95
N ASP A 55 -9.86 17.81 5.37
CA ASP A 55 -10.09 16.53 6.03
C ASP A 55 -8.81 15.69 6.02
N PRO A 56 -8.22 15.40 7.20
CA PRO A 56 -6.98 14.63 7.27
C PRO A 56 -7.17 13.13 7.03
N ARG A 57 -8.42 12.67 6.88
CA ARG A 57 -8.78 11.26 6.75
C ARG A 57 -8.26 10.40 7.91
N GLY A 58 -8.01 9.15 7.66
CA GLY A 58 -7.54 8.19 8.66
C GLY A 58 -8.55 7.08 8.90
N TRP A 59 -8.06 5.97 9.47
CA TRP A 59 -8.93 4.86 9.81
C TRP A 59 -9.43 5.01 11.26
N PRO A 60 -10.75 4.92 11.52
CA PRO A 60 -11.28 5.11 12.89
C PRO A 60 -10.70 4.15 13.92
N GLY A 61 -10.26 2.96 13.51
CA GLY A 61 -9.65 1.98 14.40
C GLY A 61 -8.27 2.35 14.91
N ASP A 62 -7.62 3.37 14.34
CA ASP A 62 -6.28 3.83 14.78
C ASP A 62 -6.28 4.27 16.27
N THR A 63 -7.43 4.70 16.77
CA THR A 63 -7.59 5.06 18.18
C THR A 63 -7.27 3.90 19.12
N TYR A 64 -7.42 2.67 18.65
CA TYR A 64 -7.21 1.46 19.43
C TYR A 64 -5.89 0.75 19.12
N SER A 65 -5.04 1.36 18.30
CA SER A 65 -3.78 0.78 17.85
C SER A 65 -2.60 1.67 18.22
N ASP A 66 -1.43 1.06 18.38
CA ASP A 66 -0.18 1.78 18.66
C ASP A 66 0.42 2.43 17.41
N PHE A 67 -0.19 2.22 16.25
CA PHE A 67 0.28 2.72 14.96
C PHE A 67 -0.91 3.07 14.07
N SER A 68 -0.69 3.94 13.10
CA SER A 68 -1.69 4.31 12.09
C SER A 68 -1.70 3.31 10.94
N TRP A 69 -2.90 2.83 10.57
CA TRP A 69 -3.08 1.97 9.42
C TRP A 69 -3.18 2.78 8.13
N GLY A 70 -2.70 2.17 7.04
CA GLY A 70 -2.83 2.74 5.72
C GLY A 70 -1.60 3.48 5.24
N SER A 71 -1.73 4.16 4.12
CA SER A 71 -0.67 4.94 3.49
C SER A 71 -1.13 6.36 3.20
N ARG A 72 -0.17 7.28 3.08
CA ARG A 72 -0.43 8.66 2.67
C ARG A 72 -0.35 8.85 1.16
N LEU A 73 -0.40 7.75 0.38
CA LEU A 73 -0.38 7.82 -1.08
C LEU A 73 -1.52 8.68 -1.64
N TRP A 74 -2.66 8.74 -0.95
CA TRP A 74 -3.78 9.57 -1.36
C TRP A 74 -3.44 11.07 -1.41
N LEU A 75 -2.45 11.53 -0.66
CA LEU A 75 -1.97 12.91 -0.70
C LEU A 75 -1.33 13.27 -2.05
N LEU A 76 -0.87 12.27 -2.80
CA LEU A 76 -0.16 12.45 -4.06
C LEU A 76 -1.04 12.29 -5.29
N GLU A 77 -2.34 12.03 -5.14
CA GLU A 77 -3.25 11.70 -6.24
C GLU A 77 -3.35 12.79 -7.32
N ARG A 78 -3.23 14.05 -6.92
CA ARG A 78 -3.33 15.20 -7.83
C ARG A 78 -1.99 15.82 -8.18
N GLU A 79 -0.92 15.25 -7.71
CA GLU A 79 0.43 15.72 -7.98
C GLU A 79 0.88 15.30 -9.38
N LYS A 80 1.67 16.16 -10.03
CA LYS A 80 2.32 15.78 -11.29
C LYS A 80 3.39 14.71 -11.00
N LEU A 81 3.52 13.77 -11.92
CA LEU A 81 4.51 12.69 -11.79
C LEU A 81 5.92 13.23 -12.07
N THR A 82 6.57 13.72 -11.03
CA THR A 82 7.95 14.18 -11.05
C THR A 82 8.84 13.19 -10.29
N GLU A 83 10.15 13.36 -10.38
CA GLU A 83 11.09 12.54 -9.63
C GLU A 83 10.88 12.67 -8.12
N ASP A 84 10.56 13.85 -7.63
CA ASP A 84 10.24 14.09 -6.22
C ASP A 84 9.02 13.30 -5.78
N VAL A 85 7.95 13.31 -6.58
CA VAL A 85 6.73 12.54 -6.30
C VAL A 85 7.03 11.04 -6.34
N ARG A 86 7.84 10.58 -7.29
CA ARG A 86 8.25 9.17 -7.37
C ARG A 86 8.92 8.71 -6.08
N LEU A 87 9.84 9.49 -5.56
CA LEU A 87 10.53 9.18 -4.30
C LEU A 87 9.57 9.19 -3.11
N ARG A 88 8.62 10.13 -3.09
CA ARG A 88 7.59 10.19 -2.04
C ARG A 88 6.66 8.99 -2.09
N VAL A 89 6.32 8.49 -3.29
CA VAL A 89 5.53 7.26 -3.44
C VAL A 89 6.27 6.08 -2.83
N GLU A 90 7.55 5.91 -3.13
CA GLU A 90 8.37 4.85 -2.53
C GLU A 90 8.38 4.94 -1.01
N ASP A 91 8.58 6.13 -0.47
CA ASP A 91 8.69 6.37 0.96
C ASP A 91 7.36 6.11 1.68
N TYR A 92 6.26 6.65 1.16
CA TYR A 92 4.94 6.47 1.75
C TYR A 92 4.48 5.01 1.69
N ALA A 93 4.74 4.32 0.58
CA ALA A 93 4.43 2.90 0.45
C ALA A 93 5.24 2.06 1.44
N ARG A 94 6.53 2.34 1.57
CA ARG A 94 7.40 1.64 2.53
C ARG A 94 6.93 1.84 3.96
N LEU A 95 6.58 3.07 4.33
CA LEU A 95 6.09 3.38 5.69
C LEU A 95 4.78 2.67 6.00
N SER A 96 3.90 2.49 5.00
CA SER A 96 2.63 1.80 5.19
C SER A 96 2.79 0.32 5.54
N MET A 97 3.95 -0.28 5.24
CA MET A 97 4.24 -1.69 5.53
C MET A 97 4.73 -1.93 6.96
N GLN A 98 5.00 -0.91 7.75
CA GLN A 98 5.51 -1.05 9.11
C GLN A 98 4.66 -1.97 9.99
N PRO A 99 3.31 -1.94 9.96
CA PRO A 99 2.51 -2.86 10.74
C PRO A 99 2.79 -4.33 10.43
N LEU A 100 3.05 -4.68 9.17
CA LEU A 100 3.37 -6.05 8.77
C LEU A 100 4.71 -6.50 9.34
N LEU A 101 5.70 -5.59 9.37
CA LEU A 101 7.01 -5.87 9.96
C LEU A 101 6.91 -6.06 11.48
N ARG A 102 6.13 -5.21 12.15
CA ARG A 102 5.92 -5.29 13.61
C ARG A 102 5.18 -6.56 14.01
N ALA A 103 4.21 -6.98 13.20
CA ALA A 103 3.44 -8.19 13.46
C ALA A 103 4.23 -9.49 13.14
N GLY A 104 5.39 -9.37 12.49
CA GLY A 104 6.23 -10.54 12.16
C GLY A 104 5.82 -11.27 10.89
N TYR A 105 4.90 -10.71 10.08
CA TYR A 105 4.52 -11.30 8.80
C TYR A 105 5.61 -11.19 7.74
N ALA A 106 6.47 -10.18 7.85
CA ALA A 106 7.62 -9.99 6.99
C ALA A 106 8.80 -9.47 7.80
N ARG A 107 10.02 -9.75 7.36
CA ARG A 107 11.25 -9.25 7.99
C ARG A 107 11.68 -7.92 7.40
N ASN A 108 11.39 -7.71 6.12
CA ASN A 108 11.79 -6.52 5.40
C ASN A 108 10.82 -6.24 4.25
N ALA A 109 10.69 -4.96 3.90
CA ALA A 109 9.88 -4.50 2.78
C ALA A 109 10.67 -3.46 1.99
N THR A 110 10.78 -3.68 0.69
CA THR A 110 11.44 -2.75 -0.23
C THR A 110 10.43 -2.32 -1.29
N VAL A 111 10.34 -1.02 -1.54
CA VAL A 111 9.45 -0.46 -2.56
C VAL A 111 10.28 0.31 -3.57
N THR A 112 10.11 -0.01 -4.85
CA THR A 112 10.72 0.71 -5.96
C THR A 112 9.62 1.22 -6.88
N ALA A 113 9.61 2.51 -7.18
CA ALA A 113 8.65 3.13 -8.07
C ALA A 113 9.31 3.62 -9.34
N ARG A 114 8.56 3.60 -10.44
CA ARG A 114 8.98 4.18 -11.71
C ARG A 114 7.81 4.86 -12.39
N ILE A 115 8.10 5.93 -13.12
CA ILE A 115 7.09 6.67 -13.87
C ILE A 115 6.98 6.04 -15.26
N ILE A 116 5.75 5.71 -15.64
CA ILE A 116 5.39 5.24 -16.99
C ILE A 116 4.70 6.38 -17.69
N VAL A 117 5.29 6.86 -18.79
CA VAL A 117 4.74 7.97 -19.58
C VAL A 117 3.44 7.51 -20.26
N PRO A 118 2.38 8.36 -20.32
CA PRO A 118 2.39 9.80 -20.01
C PRO A 118 2.03 10.16 -18.57
N ASP A 119 1.27 9.33 -17.84
CA ASP A 119 0.65 9.76 -16.59
C ASP A 119 0.47 8.61 -15.58
N ARG A 120 1.19 7.52 -15.75
CA ARG A 120 1.07 6.35 -14.88
C ARG A 120 2.33 6.13 -14.08
N ILE A 121 2.14 5.54 -12.91
CA ILE A 121 3.24 5.11 -12.06
C ILE A 121 3.10 3.61 -11.79
N ALA A 122 4.22 2.90 -11.87
CA ALA A 122 4.31 1.51 -11.47
C ALA A 122 5.20 1.42 -10.26
N PHE A 123 4.80 0.62 -9.27
CA PHE A 123 5.68 0.35 -8.14
C PHE A 123 5.67 -1.14 -7.81
N GLN A 124 6.81 -1.60 -7.35
CA GLN A 124 7.07 -2.98 -7.01
C GLN A 124 7.35 -3.06 -5.52
N VAL A 125 6.59 -3.90 -4.83
CA VAL A 125 6.80 -4.19 -3.42
C VAL A 125 7.44 -5.56 -3.30
N VAL A 126 8.60 -5.62 -2.67
CA VAL A 126 9.29 -6.88 -2.39
C VAL A 126 9.30 -7.09 -0.88
N LEU A 127 8.62 -8.13 -0.43
CA LEU A 127 8.61 -8.53 0.97
C LEU A 127 9.54 -9.72 1.19
N THR A 128 10.35 -9.65 2.22
CA THR A 128 11.15 -10.79 2.68
C THR A 128 10.42 -11.46 3.83
N ARG A 129 10.02 -12.72 3.66
CA ARG A 129 9.34 -13.49 4.69
C ARG A 129 10.30 -13.90 5.80
N PRO A 130 9.80 -14.35 6.97
CA PRO A 130 10.63 -14.84 8.06
C PRO A 130 11.52 -16.02 7.67
N ASP A 131 11.12 -16.84 6.70
CA ASP A 131 11.91 -17.96 6.18
C ASP A 131 12.94 -17.56 5.12
N LYS A 132 13.14 -16.25 4.91
CA LYS A 132 14.07 -15.65 3.93
C LYS A 132 13.64 -15.76 2.47
N THR A 133 12.47 -16.32 2.17
CA THR A 133 11.91 -16.26 0.81
C THR A 133 11.32 -14.89 0.54
N THR A 134 11.19 -14.53 -0.74
CA THR A 134 10.68 -13.22 -1.15
C THR A 134 9.32 -13.35 -1.83
N LEU A 135 8.48 -12.34 -1.64
CA LEU A 135 7.22 -12.16 -2.37
C LEU A 135 7.28 -10.81 -3.07
N THR A 136 7.06 -10.82 -4.38
CA THR A 136 7.07 -9.61 -5.20
C THR A 136 5.67 -9.29 -5.68
N ILE A 137 5.23 -8.05 -5.47
CA ILE A 137 3.92 -7.55 -5.89
C ILE A 137 4.16 -6.35 -6.79
N GLU A 138 3.62 -6.40 -8.03
CA GLU A 138 3.70 -5.30 -8.97
C GLU A 138 2.35 -4.61 -9.07
N ILE A 139 2.36 -3.28 -8.97
CA ILE A 139 1.17 -2.45 -9.02
C ILE A 139 1.41 -1.33 -10.03
N THR A 140 0.51 -1.22 -11.01
CA THR A 140 0.49 -0.11 -11.97
C THR A 140 -0.78 0.71 -11.76
N ARG A 141 -0.61 2.01 -11.62
CA ARG A 141 -1.72 2.90 -11.32
C ARG A 141 -1.73 4.17 -12.18
#